data_e45e7212aa2980a99bbcb34778471a0b
#
_entry.id   e45e7212aa2980a99bbcb34778471a0b
#
_cell.length_a   1.000
_cell.length_b   1.000
_cell.length_c   1.000
_cell.angle_alpha   90.00
_cell.angle_beta   90.00
_cell.angle_gamma   90.00
#
_symmetry.space_group_name_H-M   'P 1'
#
loop_
_entity.id
_entity.type
_entity.pdbx_description
1 polymer ?
#
loop_
_entity_poly.entity_id
_entity_poly.type
_entity_poly.pdbx_seq_one_letter_code
_entity_poly.pdbx_strand_id
1 'polypeptide(L)'
;MGAKVRQGLGPGSGRECQRGVTLIELILFIVIVSVAVTGVLGALRLTTGASADPLRRKQALMIAEGLLEEVQLAKFTFCDPTSIEAESAASSADCTIAEQFGQGGGIGAAQEPVDPRPYDNVNDYVAVAGTAIAAFDINGVLSDATGAPIALPGYTVRLTIRPEALGGIAAGNTATDVGDVLRISVAVSYDDQTLVLDGYRTRYAPNLP
;
A
#
# COMPACT_ATOMS: atom_id res chain seq x y z
N MET A 1 -50.55 -86.81 -28.35
CA MET A 1 -49.84 -86.31 -27.17
C MET A 1 -49.70 -84.79 -27.32
N GLY A 2 -50.58 -84.05 -26.64
CA GLY A 2 -50.70 -82.62 -26.76
C GLY A 2 -49.99 -81.93 -25.60
N ALA A 3 -49.15 -81.02 -25.87
CA ALA A 3 -48.50 -80.14 -24.89
C ALA A 3 -49.23 -78.80 -24.85
N LYS A 4 -49.75 -78.48 -23.67
CA LYS A 4 -50.44 -77.21 -23.38
C LYS A 4 -49.44 -76.18 -22.97
N VAL A 5 -49.27 -75.10 -23.78
CA VAL A 5 -48.45 -73.94 -23.42
C VAL A 5 -49.33 -73.04 -22.49
N ARG A 6 -48.78 -72.78 -21.29
CA ARG A 6 -49.34 -71.80 -20.34
C ARG A 6 -48.83 -70.41 -20.71
N GLN A 7 -49.72 -69.51 -21.00
CA GLN A 7 -49.43 -68.05 -21.10
C GLN A 7 -49.27 -67.50 -19.69
N GLY A 8 -48.11 -66.95 -19.39
CA GLY A 8 -47.86 -66.21 -18.17
C GLY A 8 -48.46 -64.80 -18.28
N LEU A 9 -49.26 -64.41 -17.28
CA LEU A 9 -49.68 -63.05 -17.08
C LEU A 9 -48.47 -62.18 -16.71
N GLY A 10 -48.22 -61.12 -17.48
CA GLY A 10 -47.22 -60.09 -17.13
C GLY A 10 -47.69 -59.25 -15.93
N PRO A 11 -46.71 -58.69 -15.15
CA PRO A 11 -47.05 -57.84 -14.00
C PRO A 11 -47.67 -56.53 -14.47
N GLY A 12 -48.83 -56.20 -13.87
CA GLY A 12 -49.54 -54.95 -14.12
C GLY A 12 -48.68 -53.74 -13.76
N SER A 13 -48.54 -52.83 -14.69
CA SER A 13 -47.92 -51.50 -14.44
C SER A 13 -48.81 -50.74 -13.45
N GLY A 14 -48.35 -50.64 -12.22
CA GLY A 14 -48.93 -49.77 -11.23
C GLY A 14 -48.90 -48.33 -11.75
N ARG A 15 -50.07 -47.74 -11.99
CA ARG A 15 -50.18 -46.30 -12.21
C ARG A 15 -49.84 -45.62 -10.93
N GLU A 16 -48.65 -45.00 -10.90
CA GLU A 16 -48.29 -44.06 -9.85
C GLU A 16 -49.30 -42.89 -9.89
N CYS A 17 -50.09 -42.76 -8.85
CA CYS A 17 -50.99 -41.62 -8.67
C CYS A 17 -50.10 -40.37 -8.51
N GLN A 18 -50.00 -39.56 -9.54
CA GLN A 18 -49.42 -38.22 -9.45
C GLN A 18 -50.33 -37.38 -8.53
N ARG A 19 -49.83 -37.13 -7.29
CA ARG A 19 -50.47 -36.19 -6.37
C ARG A 19 -50.18 -34.79 -6.87
N GLY A 20 -51.20 -34.08 -7.32
CA GLY A 20 -51.09 -32.66 -7.65
C GLY A 20 -50.82 -31.82 -6.39
N VAL A 21 -49.93 -30.83 -6.51
CA VAL A 21 -49.65 -29.85 -5.44
C VAL A 21 -50.90 -29.00 -5.23
N THR A 22 -51.32 -28.78 -4.00
CA THR A 22 -52.44 -27.90 -3.67
C THR A 22 -52.06 -26.44 -3.85
N LEU A 23 -53.03 -25.58 -4.17
CA LEU A 23 -52.78 -24.14 -4.37
C LEU A 23 -52.18 -23.51 -3.11
N ILE A 24 -52.59 -23.94 -1.90
CA ILE A 24 -52.07 -23.45 -0.63
C ILE A 24 -50.58 -23.84 -0.44
N GLU A 25 -50.21 -25.05 -0.84
CA GLU A 25 -48.83 -25.55 -0.76
C GLU A 25 -47.90 -24.77 -1.70
N LEU A 26 -48.39 -24.42 -2.90
CA LEU A 26 -47.62 -23.60 -3.84
C LEU A 26 -47.41 -22.18 -3.29
N ILE A 27 -48.43 -21.55 -2.71
CA ILE A 27 -48.31 -20.21 -2.11
C ILE A 27 -47.32 -20.25 -0.95
N LEU A 28 -47.42 -21.23 -0.07
CA LEU A 28 -46.56 -21.37 1.09
C LEU A 28 -45.09 -21.60 0.66
N PHE A 29 -44.89 -22.42 -0.37
CA PHE A 29 -43.56 -22.63 -0.97
C PHE A 29 -42.94 -21.33 -1.52
N ILE A 30 -43.72 -20.55 -2.30
CA ILE A 30 -43.25 -19.27 -2.85
C ILE A 30 -42.87 -18.29 -1.74
N VAL A 31 -43.65 -18.20 -0.68
CA VAL A 31 -43.37 -17.33 0.46
C VAL A 31 -42.08 -17.75 1.15
N ILE A 32 -41.90 -19.04 1.46
CA ILE A 32 -40.71 -19.53 2.12
C ILE A 32 -39.46 -19.29 1.25
N VAL A 33 -39.52 -19.61 -0.04
CA VAL A 33 -38.42 -19.41 -0.97
C VAL A 33 -38.07 -17.91 -1.10
N SER A 34 -39.08 -17.05 -1.18
CA SER A 34 -38.87 -15.59 -1.29
C SER A 34 -38.12 -15.02 -0.07
N VAL A 35 -38.54 -15.44 1.14
CA VAL A 35 -37.87 -15.03 2.39
C VAL A 35 -36.43 -15.57 2.44
N ALA A 36 -36.21 -16.83 2.08
CA ALA A 36 -34.91 -17.45 2.06
C ALA A 36 -33.95 -16.76 1.07
N VAL A 37 -34.40 -16.50 -0.16
CA VAL A 37 -33.62 -15.81 -1.19
C VAL A 37 -33.29 -14.38 -0.76
N THR A 38 -34.25 -13.65 -0.19
CA THR A 38 -34.02 -12.28 0.31
C THR A 38 -32.97 -12.26 1.43
N GLY A 39 -33.04 -13.25 2.34
CA GLY A 39 -32.06 -13.40 3.41
C GLY A 39 -30.64 -13.69 2.89
N VAL A 40 -30.51 -14.60 1.93
CA VAL A 40 -29.22 -14.94 1.30
C VAL A 40 -28.65 -13.74 0.54
N LEU A 41 -29.47 -13.05 -0.25
CA LEU A 41 -29.02 -11.84 -0.98
C LEU A 41 -28.62 -10.71 -0.03
N GLY A 42 -29.29 -10.57 1.11
CA GLY A 42 -28.91 -9.62 2.16
C GLY A 42 -27.57 -9.95 2.77
N ALA A 43 -27.31 -11.21 3.11
CA ALA A 43 -26.02 -11.66 3.63
C ALA A 43 -24.89 -11.48 2.61
N LEU A 44 -25.13 -11.78 1.33
CA LEU A 44 -24.15 -11.57 0.26
C LEU A 44 -23.80 -10.08 0.08
N ARG A 45 -24.77 -9.18 0.18
CA ARG A 45 -24.50 -7.72 0.10
C ARG A 45 -23.63 -7.23 1.26
N LEU A 46 -23.85 -7.74 2.47
CA LEU A 46 -23.03 -7.39 3.63
C LEU A 46 -21.60 -7.90 3.49
N THR A 47 -21.38 -9.09 2.95
CA THR A 47 -20.04 -9.66 2.74
C THR A 47 -19.29 -9.00 1.58
N THR A 48 -19.97 -8.64 0.49
CA THR A 48 -19.33 -7.94 -0.64
C THR A 48 -19.11 -6.46 -0.38
N GLY A 49 -19.96 -5.80 0.39
CA GLY A 49 -19.76 -4.39 0.76
C GLY A 49 -18.70 -4.17 1.84
N ALA A 50 -18.39 -5.18 2.65
CA ALA A 50 -17.33 -5.15 3.65
C ALA A 50 -15.95 -5.57 3.09
N SER A 51 -15.89 -6.12 1.91
CA SER A 51 -14.65 -6.31 1.16
C SER A 51 -14.25 -4.97 0.57
N ALA A 52 -13.41 -4.21 1.30
CA ALA A 52 -12.60 -3.18 0.68
C ALA A 52 -12.03 -3.77 -0.62
N ASP A 53 -12.25 -3.08 -1.75
CA ASP A 53 -11.87 -3.61 -3.06
C ASP A 53 -10.42 -4.13 -3.00
N PRO A 54 -10.18 -5.44 -3.01
CA PRO A 54 -8.85 -6.01 -2.79
C PRO A 54 -7.88 -5.58 -3.89
N LEU A 55 -8.40 -5.18 -5.05
CA LEU A 55 -7.60 -4.65 -6.14
C LEU A 55 -7.07 -3.27 -5.79
N ARG A 56 -7.90 -2.36 -5.27
CA ARG A 56 -7.48 -1.01 -4.90
C ARG A 56 -6.48 -1.01 -3.75
N ARG A 57 -6.70 -1.86 -2.76
CA ARG A 57 -5.72 -2.04 -1.68
C ARG A 57 -4.37 -2.57 -2.19
N LYS A 58 -4.40 -3.51 -3.14
CA LYS A 58 -3.19 -4.04 -3.76
C LYS A 58 -2.46 -2.97 -4.58
N GLN A 59 -3.19 -2.14 -5.31
CA GLN A 59 -2.63 -1.00 -6.02
C GLN A 59 -2.01 0.02 -5.05
N ALA A 60 -2.71 0.36 -3.96
CA ALA A 60 -2.17 1.24 -2.93
C ALA A 60 -0.86 0.71 -2.32
N LEU A 61 -0.79 -0.60 -2.06
CA LEU A 61 0.41 -1.25 -1.54
C LEU A 61 1.57 -1.16 -2.56
N MET A 62 1.31 -1.47 -3.83
CA MET A 62 2.34 -1.38 -4.89
C MET A 62 2.86 0.05 -5.06
N ILE A 63 1.98 1.07 -4.96
CA ILE A 63 2.39 2.47 -4.97
C ILE A 63 3.28 2.77 -3.76
N ALA A 64 2.84 2.36 -2.57
CA ALA A 64 3.60 2.60 -1.33
C ALA A 64 4.98 1.92 -1.36
N GLU A 65 5.05 0.67 -1.80
CA GLU A 65 6.30 -0.09 -1.94
C GLU A 65 7.26 0.57 -2.92
N GLY A 66 6.80 0.92 -4.12
CA GLY A 66 7.66 1.54 -5.14
C GLY A 66 8.20 2.90 -4.70
N LEU A 67 7.37 3.74 -4.07
CA LEU A 67 7.80 5.05 -3.59
C LEU A 67 8.67 4.97 -2.33
N LEU A 68 8.42 4.00 -1.45
CA LEU A 68 9.30 3.73 -0.30
C LEU A 68 10.68 3.26 -0.76
N GLU A 69 10.72 2.37 -1.76
CA GLU A 69 11.97 1.88 -2.35
C GLU A 69 12.78 3.02 -2.96
N GLU A 70 12.13 3.93 -3.69
CA GLU A 70 12.79 5.13 -4.23
C GLU A 70 13.52 5.92 -3.14
N VAL A 71 12.82 6.22 -2.02
CA VAL A 71 13.42 6.95 -0.90
C VAL A 71 14.54 6.15 -0.24
N GLN A 72 14.37 4.83 -0.09
CA GLN A 72 15.38 3.97 0.55
C GLN A 72 16.64 3.77 -0.30
N LEU A 73 16.55 3.95 -1.62
CA LEU A 73 17.69 3.87 -2.52
C LEU A 73 18.55 5.14 -2.49
N ALA A 74 18.02 6.27 -2.02
CA ALA A 74 18.80 7.48 -1.81
C ALA A 74 19.89 7.26 -0.76
N LYS A 75 20.97 8.02 -0.86
CA LYS A 75 22.08 7.96 0.12
C LYS A 75 21.62 8.48 1.49
N PHE A 76 22.35 8.14 2.52
CA PHE A 76 22.17 8.70 3.85
C PHE A 76 23.52 9.01 4.45
N THR A 77 24.10 10.14 4.06
CA THR A 77 25.45 10.61 4.39
C THR A 77 25.40 11.78 5.37
N PHE A 78 26.52 12.15 5.96
CA PHE A 78 26.63 13.36 6.79
C PHE A 78 26.73 14.63 5.96
N CYS A 79 27.39 14.53 4.80
CA CYS A 79 27.58 15.61 3.86
C CYS A 79 26.69 15.34 2.63
N ASP A 80 26.35 16.43 1.93
CA ASP A 80 25.78 16.36 0.59
C ASP A 80 26.62 15.41 -0.29
N PRO A 81 25.98 14.47 -1.04
CA PRO A 81 26.70 13.50 -1.85
C PRO A 81 27.61 14.07 -2.94
N THR A 82 27.44 15.35 -3.30
CA THR A 82 28.32 16.05 -4.24
C THR A 82 29.60 16.60 -3.58
N SER A 83 29.64 16.65 -2.25
CA SER A 83 30.83 17.07 -1.49
C SER A 83 31.92 16.02 -1.54
N ILE A 84 33.17 16.46 -1.65
CA ILE A 84 34.34 15.56 -1.67
C ILE A 84 34.53 14.80 -0.34
N GLU A 85 34.00 15.34 0.75
CA GLU A 85 34.04 14.75 2.09
C GLU A 85 32.95 13.72 2.34
N ALA A 86 31.95 13.58 1.42
CA ALA A 86 30.79 12.73 1.62
C ALA A 86 31.14 11.28 1.99
N GLU A 87 32.23 10.74 1.40
CA GLU A 87 32.68 9.37 1.65
C GLU A 87 33.52 9.20 2.90
N SER A 88 34.08 10.28 3.44
CA SER A 88 35.09 10.24 4.53
C SER A 88 34.63 10.92 5.82
N ALA A 89 33.59 11.74 5.78
CA ALA A 89 33.09 12.48 6.92
C ALA A 89 32.61 11.54 8.03
N ALA A 90 33.01 11.77 9.25
CA ALA A 90 32.55 11.06 10.44
C ALA A 90 31.42 11.80 11.16
N SER A 91 31.19 13.07 10.79
CA SER A 91 30.15 13.91 11.34
C SER A 91 29.79 15.04 10.36
N SER A 92 28.66 15.70 10.58
CA SER A 92 28.27 16.89 9.81
C SER A 92 29.21 18.07 9.96
N ALA A 93 30.06 18.10 11.02
CA ALA A 93 31.05 19.13 11.21
C ALA A 93 32.25 19.00 10.25
N ASP A 94 32.43 17.84 9.66
CA ASP A 94 33.52 17.56 8.70
C ASP A 94 33.15 17.97 7.27
N CYS A 95 31.92 18.44 7.05
CA CYS A 95 31.37 18.73 5.73
C CYS A 95 31.55 20.18 5.31
N THR A 96 31.90 20.39 4.04
CA THR A 96 31.78 21.70 3.39
C THR A 96 30.31 22.05 3.19
N ILE A 97 29.51 21.06 2.78
CA ILE A 97 28.04 21.13 2.68
C ILE A 97 27.50 20.02 3.58
N ALA A 98 26.93 20.39 4.73
CA ALA A 98 26.33 19.42 5.65
C ALA A 98 24.88 19.14 5.25
N GLU A 99 24.51 17.86 5.26
CA GLU A 99 23.16 17.43 4.97
C GLU A 99 22.15 17.90 6.02
N GLN A 100 20.96 18.29 5.53
CA GLN A 100 19.82 18.74 6.32
C GLN A 100 18.52 18.22 5.71
N PHE A 101 17.40 18.48 6.39
CA PHE A 101 16.10 18.21 5.81
C PHE A 101 15.74 19.26 4.75
N GLY A 102 15.45 18.79 3.53
CA GLY A 102 15.05 19.56 2.37
C GLY A 102 16.20 20.04 1.53
N GLN A 103 15.98 20.08 0.24
CA GLN A 103 16.97 20.54 -0.75
C GLN A 103 17.32 22.02 -0.59
N GLY A 104 18.54 22.36 -0.99
CA GLY A 104 19.02 23.73 -0.98
C GLY A 104 19.31 24.27 0.41
N GLY A 105 19.20 23.44 1.45
CA GLY A 105 19.65 23.71 2.81
C GLY A 105 21.17 23.52 2.92
N GLY A 106 21.79 24.23 3.81
CA GLY A 106 23.23 24.06 4.11
C GLY A 106 23.60 24.87 5.33
N ILE A 107 24.32 24.25 6.28
CA ILE A 107 24.96 25.00 7.38
C ILE A 107 26.37 25.30 6.96
N GLY A 108 26.60 26.50 6.45
CA GLY A 108 27.94 26.89 6.05
C GLY A 108 27.98 27.85 4.86
N ALA A 109 29.18 27.96 4.22
CA ALA A 109 29.40 28.86 3.12
C ALA A 109 28.90 28.34 1.76
N ALA A 110 28.59 27.06 1.65
CA ALA A 110 28.07 26.42 0.45
C ALA A 110 26.64 25.92 0.68
N GLN A 111 25.80 26.18 -0.28
CA GLN A 111 24.41 25.62 -0.31
C GLN A 111 24.41 24.32 -1.10
N GLU A 112 23.63 23.39 -0.63
CA GLU A 112 23.34 22.16 -1.35
C GLU A 112 22.71 22.48 -2.71
N PRO A 113 23.10 21.79 -3.80
CA PRO A 113 22.44 21.89 -5.08
C PRO A 113 20.95 21.47 -4.99
N VAL A 114 20.12 22.06 -5.82
CA VAL A 114 18.72 21.65 -5.97
C VAL A 114 18.65 20.64 -7.10
N ASP A 115 18.49 19.38 -6.76
CA ASP A 115 18.43 18.29 -7.71
C ASP A 115 17.00 17.93 -8.12
N PRO A 116 16.79 17.44 -9.35
CA PRO A 116 15.51 16.84 -9.72
C PRO A 116 15.34 15.50 -9.01
N ARG A 117 14.09 15.12 -8.71
CA ARG A 117 13.77 13.79 -8.21
C ARG A 117 14.13 12.70 -9.25
N PRO A 118 14.65 11.52 -8.88
CA PRO A 118 14.91 11.08 -7.50
C PRO A 118 16.07 11.81 -6.86
N TYR A 119 15.88 12.20 -5.57
CA TYR A 119 16.87 12.95 -4.85
C TYR A 119 18.03 12.07 -4.44
N ASP A 120 19.19 12.68 -4.23
CA ASP A 120 20.41 11.94 -3.96
C ASP A 120 20.59 11.60 -2.48
N ASN A 121 19.85 12.30 -1.56
CA ASN A 121 19.83 11.95 -0.15
C ASN A 121 18.38 11.76 0.38
N VAL A 122 18.23 10.93 1.41
CA VAL A 122 16.91 10.57 2.00
C VAL A 122 16.21 11.78 2.61
N ASN A 123 16.95 12.67 3.25
CA ASN A 123 16.39 13.84 3.93
C ASN A 123 15.90 14.94 2.98
N ASP A 124 16.29 14.91 1.70
CA ASP A 124 15.85 15.87 0.68
C ASP A 124 14.37 15.73 0.32
N TYR A 125 13.83 14.55 0.54
CA TYR A 125 12.44 14.27 0.23
C TYR A 125 11.44 15.06 1.09
N VAL A 126 11.86 15.61 2.25
CA VAL A 126 10.97 16.38 3.13
C VAL A 126 11.71 17.63 3.67
N ALA A 127 11.09 18.79 3.54
CA ALA A 127 11.70 20.03 4.00
C ALA A 127 11.71 20.18 5.53
N VAL A 128 10.86 19.45 6.24
CA VAL A 128 10.75 19.49 7.70
C VAL A 128 10.49 18.09 8.23
N ALA A 129 11.38 17.64 9.14
CA ALA A 129 11.26 16.34 9.78
C ALA A 129 9.89 16.15 10.45
N GLY A 130 9.29 14.99 10.27
CA GLY A 130 8.01 14.61 10.87
C GLY A 130 6.78 15.27 10.24
N THR A 131 6.95 16.09 9.21
CA THR A 131 5.83 16.72 8.49
C THR A 131 5.44 15.89 7.28
N ALA A 132 4.16 15.57 7.15
CA ALA A 132 3.62 14.82 6.01
C ALA A 132 3.43 15.73 4.81
N ILE A 133 4.15 15.49 3.72
CA ILE A 133 4.09 16.28 2.48
C ILE A 133 3.79 15.41 1.26
N ALA A 134 3.35 16.04 0.16
CA ALA A 134 3.15 15.38 -1.13
C ALA A 134 4.46 15.35 -1.94
N ALA A 135 5.49 14.68 -1.40
CA ALA A 135 6.85 14.68 -1.94
C ALA A 135 6.95 14.12 -3.38
N PHE A 136 5.97 13.31 -3.77
CA PHE A 136 5.98 12.62 -5.06
C PHE A 136 5.10 13.30 -6.13
N ASP A 137 4.50 14.45 -5.80
CA ASP A 137 3.67 15.19 -6.73
C ASP A 137 4.52 16.16 -7.54
N ILE A 138 4.40 16.07 -8.87
CA ILE A 138 4.94 17.06 -9.80
C ILE A 138 3.76 17.85 -10.36
N ASN A 139 3.73 19.17 -10.13
CA ASN A 139 2.60 20.04 -10.49
C ASN A 139 1.23 19.55 -10.00
N GLY A 140 1.20 18.95 -8.80
CA GLY A 140 -0.02 18.41 -8.20
C GLY A 140 -0.48 17.07 -8.76
N VAL A 141 0.38 16.37 -9.49
CA VAL A 141 0.12 15.03 -10.05
C VAL A 141 1.12 14.05 -9.48
N LEU A 142 0.60 12.98 -8.88
CA LEU A 142 1.44 11.88 -8.38
C LEU A 142 2.26 11.29 -9.54
N SER A 143 3.58 11.26 -9.36
CA SER A 143 4.53 10.87 -10.40
C SER A 143 5.51 9.82 -9.89
N ASP A 144 6.00 9.00 -10.79
CA ASP A 144 7.07 8.03 -10.50
C ASP A 144 8.46 8.69 -10.44
N ALA A 145 9.50 7.91 -10.16
CA ALA A 145 10.88 8.37 -10.06
C ALA A 145 11.43 9.00 -11.36
N THR A 146 10.83 8.73 -12.52
CA THR A 146 11.21 9.33 -13.80
C THR A 146 10.50 10.65 -14.06
N GLY A 147 9.59 11.06 -13.17
CA GLY A 147 8.71 12.21 -13.34
C GLY A 147 7.47 11.93 -14.19
N ALA A 148 7.25 10.69 -14.62
CA ALA A 148 6.06 10.34 -15.39
C ALA A 148 4.83 10.22 -14.46
N PRO A 149 3.65 10.72 -14.86
CA PRO A 149 2.44 10.61 -14.08
C PRO A 149 2.06 9.14 -13.81
N ILE A 150 1.78 8.82 -12.55
CA ILE A 150 1.15 7.55 -12.20
C ILE A 150 -0.33 7.65 -12.57
N ALA A 151 -0.73 7.05 -13.70
CA ALA A 151 -2.06 7.15 -14.27
C ALA A 151 -3.11 6.32 -13.51
N LEU A 152 -3.16 6.44 -12.18
CA LEU A 152 -4.11 5.78 -11.30
C LEU A 152 -4.94 6.83 -10.56
N PRO A 153 -6.15 7.15 -11.04
CA PRO A 153 -6.99 8.17 -10.40
C PRO A 153 -7.50 7.73 -9.03
N GLY A 154 -7.62 8.68 -8.11
CA GLY A 154 -8.19 8.44 -6.78
C GLY A 154 -7.20 7.95 -5.74
N TYR A 155 -5.90 8.07 -6.00
CA TYR A 155 -4.83 7.87 -5.02
C TYR A 155 -4.14 9.18 -4.71
N THR A 156 -3.84 9.40 -3.43
CA THR A 156 -2.98 10.49 -2.96
C THR A 156 -1.92 9.91 -2.04
N VAL A 157 -0.70 10.47 -2.11
CA VAL A 157 0.42 9.96 -1.32
C VAL A 157 0.97 11.07 -0.44
N ARG A 158 1.30 10.73 0.80
CA ARG A 158 2.00 11.57 1.74
C ARG A 158 3.24 10.86 2.26
N LEU A 159 4.36 11.56 2.26
CA LEU A 159 5.61 11.09 2.80
C LEU A 159 5.91 11.82 4.11
N THR A 160 6.36 11.07 5.10
CA THR A 160 6.90 11.60 6.35
C THR A 160 8.23 10.94 6.64
N ILE A 161 9.27 11.72 6.88
CA ILE A 161 10.59 11.23 7.31
C ILE A 161 10.92 11.89 8.63
N ARG A 162 11.37 11.11 9.60
CA ARG A 162 11.76 11.64 10.91
C ARG A 162 12.88 10.82 11.54
N PRO A 163 13.74 11.44 12.34
CA PRO A 163 14.67 10.71 13.22
C PRO A 163 13.89 9.81 14.17
N GLU A 164 14.36 8.58 14.35
CA GLU A 164 13.74 7.59 15.24
C GLU A 164 14.82 6.86 16.03
N ALA A 165 14.55 6.56 17.30
CA ALA A 165 15.43 5.69 18.07
C ALA A 165 15.19 4.22 17.67
N LEU A 166 16.25 3.48 17.42
CA LEU A 166 16.17 2.08 17.01
C LEU A 166 17.32 1.25 17.57
N GLY A 167 17.02 0.14 18.23
CA GLY A 167 18.03 -0.84 18.64
C GLY A 167 19.13 -0.31 19.54
N GLY A 168 18.85 0.69 20.37
CA GLY A 168 19.85 1.34 21.24
C GLY A 168 20.53 2.55 20.62
N ILE A 169 20.28 2.87 19.36
CA ILE A 169 20.68 4.11 18.70
C ILE A 169 19.69 5.19 19.09
N ALA A 170 20.15 6.31 19.59
CA ALA A 170 19.29 7.43 19.96
C ALA A 170 18.73 8.12 18.71
N ALA A 171 17.53 8.70 18.82
CA ALA A 171 17.00 9.57 17.79
C ALA A 171 17.84 10.85 17.74
N GLY A 172 18.15 11.33 16.53
CA GLY A 172 18.77 12.63 16.33
C GLY A 172 17.83 13.78 16.72
N ASN A 173 18.40 14.96 16.82
CA ASN A 173 17.66 16.21 16.97
C ASN A 173 17.22 16.69 15.58
N THR A 174 15.93 16.85 15.39
CA THR A 174 15.31 17.15 14.09
C THR A 174 15.75 18.47 13.41
N ALA A 175 16.42 19.35 14.12
CA ALA A 175 16.76 20.68 13.57
C ALA A 175 18.17 20.76 12.96
N THR A 176 19.16 20.12 13.58
CA THR A 176 20.57 20.26 13.21
C THR A 176 21.33 18.94 13.19
N ASP A 177 20.72 17.88 13.66
CA ASP A 177 21.26 16.53 13.71
C ASP A 177 20.20 15.58 13.20
N VAL A 178 20.37 15.14 11.98
CA VAL A 178 19.46 14.19 11.31
C VAL A 178 19.47 12.83 12.01
N GLY A 179 20.49 12.56 12.86
CA GLY A 179 20.69 11.29 13.55
C GLY A 179 21.17 10.18 12.62
N ASP A 180 21.25 8.97 13.19
CA ASP A 180 21.73 7.79 12.47
C ASP A 180 20.61 6.84 12.02
N VAL A 181 19.38 7.14 12.38
CA VAL A 181 18.20 6.34 12.00
C VAL A 181 17.07 7.25 11.62
N LEU A 182 16.53 7.05 10.41
CA LEU A 182 15.33 7.68 9.92
C LEU A 182 14.22 6.64 9.77
N ARG A 183 13.03 6.98 10.25
CA ARG A 183 11.80 6.29 9.88
C ARG A 183 11.15 7.01 8.71
N ILE A 184 10.85 6.26 7.69
CA ILE A 184 10.21 6.70 6.46
C ILE A 184 8.80 6.13 6.46
N SER A 185 7.78 6.97 6.37
CA SER A 185 6.37 6.56 6.35
C SER A 185 5.72 7.04 5.08
N VAL A 186 5.29 6.14 4.23
CA VAL A 186 4.52 6.40 3.01
C VAL A 186 3.06 6.08 3.27
N ALA A 187 2.21 7.10 3.27
CA ALA A 187 0.76 6.98 3.45
C ALA A 187 0.05 7.15 2.11
N VAL A 188 -0.60 6.11 1.63
CA VAL A 188 -1.40 6.11 0.40
C VAL A 188 -2.87 6.11 0.77
N SER A 189 -3.57 7.19 0.41
CA SER A 189 -5.02 7.31 0.63
C SER A 189 -5.78 7.07 -0.67
N TYR A 190 -6.86 6.31 -0.58
CA TYR A 190 -7.76 5.97 -1.66
C TYR A 190 -9.15 5.70 -1.09
N ASP A 191 -10.19 6.13 -1.77
CA ASP A 191 -11.56 6.13 -1.26
C ASP A 191 -11.57 6.75 0.16
N ASP A 192 -12.16 6.10 1.14
CA ASP A 192 -12.14 6.52 2.54
C ASP A 192 -11.11 5.74 3.39
N GLN A 193 -10.09 5.16 2.74
CA GLN A 193 -9.07 4.33 3.38
C GLN A 193 -7.67 4.93 3.23
N THR A 194 -6.80 4.64 4.19
CA THR A 194 -5.38 4.97 4.12
C THR A 194 -4.55 3.73 4.46
N LEU A 195 -3.61 3.40 3.60
CA LEU A 195 -2.59 2.39 3.83
C LEU A 195 -1.28 3.10 4.17
N VAL A 196 -0.64 2.72 5.26
CA VAL A 196 0.66 3.26 5.65
C VAL A 196 1.69 2.14 5.57
N LEU A 197 2.80 2.41 4.91
CA LEU A 197 3.96 1.54 4.85
C LEU A 197 5.14 2.26 5.48
N ASP A 198 5.75 1.63 6.49
CA ASP A 198 6.90 2.17 7.19
C ASP A 198 8.18 1.44 6.78
N GLY A 199 9.24 2.19 6.59
CA GLY A 199 10.59 1.70 6.40
C GLY A 199 11.58 2.43 7.30
N TYR A 200 12.78 1.89 7.41
CA TYR A 200 13.87 2.51 8.16
C TYR A 200 15.10 2.64 7.26
N ARG A 201 15.80 3.73 7.43
CA ARG A 201 17.11 3.96 6.84
C ARG A 201 18.09 4.24 7.96
N THR A 202 19.17 3.48 8.01
CA THR A 202 20.22 3.67 9.01
C THR A 202 21.48 4.18 8.34
N ARG A 203 22.20 5.05 9.03
CA ARG A 203 23.52 5.52 8.62
C ARG A 203 24.56 4.49 9.09
N TYR A 204 24.40 3.25 8.63
CA TYR A 204 25.35 2.20 8.95
C TYR A 204 26.50 2.22 7.93
N ALA A 205 27.72 2.32 8.43
CA ALA A 205 28.93 2.38 7.61
C ALA A 205 28.85 3.47 6.50
N PRO A 206 28.73 4.76 6.88
CA PRO A 206 28.57 5.85 5.93
C PRO A 206 29.76 6.00 4.97
N ASN A 207 30.87 5.36 5.28
CA ASN A 207 32.15 5.44 4.55
C ASN A 207 32.52 4.13 3.83
N LEU A 208 31.58 3.19 3.65
CA LEU A 208 31.82 2.04 2.78
C LEU A 208 31.47 2.42 1.34
N PRO A 209 32.40 2.21 0.39
CA PRO A 209 32.18 2.50 -1.03
C PRO A 209 31.10 1.65 -1.66
#